data_69d5fbc955f3eac4da2e2daf1238092e
#
_entry.id   69d5fbc955f3eac4da2e2daf1238092e
#
_cell.length_a   1.000
_cell.length_b   1.000
_cell.length_c   1.000
_cell.angle_alpha   90.00
_cell.angle_beta   90.00
_cell.angle_gamma   90.00
#
_symmetry.space_group_name_H-M   'P 1'
#
loop_
_entity.id
_entity.type
_entity.pdbx_description
1 polymer ?
#
loop_
_entity_poly.entity_id
_entity_poly.type
_entity_poly.pdbx_seq_one_letter_code
_entity_poly.pdbx_strand_id
1 'polypeptide(L)'
;MEGGAMRGMFTCGVIDVMQEAGITFDGAIGVSAGAVLGCNYKSEQIGRAYRYTRQYCKDYRYGSMKSFRKTGNAYDVDFCYHEIPEKLDVFDKEAFKANPMIFYAVATDVVTGKAVYHKCSDGEREDIEWLR
;
A
#
# COMPACT_ATOMS: atom_id res chain seq x y z
N MET A 1 -4.72 -10.27 -0.05
CA MET A 1 -3.30 -10.04 -0.47
C MET A 1 -2.43 -10.13 0.78
N GLU A 2 -1.48 -11.04 0.75
CA GLU A 2 -0.59 -11.29 1.89
C GLU A 2 0.59 -10.31 1.94
N GLY A 3 1.23 -10.22 3.11
CA GLY A 3 2.44 -9.45 3.31
C GLY A 3 3.66 -10.15 2.71
N GLY A 4 4.76 -9.43 2.58
CA GLY A 4 5.99 -10.01 2.03
C GLY A 4 7.02 -8.99 1.57
N ALA A 5 6.87 -7.73 1.96
CA ALA A 5 7.77 -6.64 1.56
C ALA A 5 8.05 -6.65 0.05
N MET A 6 9.33 -6.72 -0.37
CA MET A 6 9.71 -6.71 -1.78
C MET A 6 9.19 -7.92 -2.61
N ARG A 7 8.77 -9.02 -1.98
CA ARG A 7 8.11 -10.13 -2.69
C ARG A 7 6.75 -9.72 -3.26
N GLY A 8 6.15 -8.66 -2.71
CA GLY A 8 4.94 -8.05 -3.26
C GLY A 8 5.06 -7.58 -4.70
N MET A 9 6.28 -7.45 -5.24
CA MET A 9 6.49 -7.16 -6.67
C MET A 9 5.86 -8.20 -7.60
N PHE A 10 5.82 -9.47 -7.19
CA PHE A 10 5.07 -10.50 -7.93
C PHE A 10 3.57 -10.21 -7.91
N THR A 11 3.04 -9.83 -6.73
CA THR A 11 1.63 -9.45 -6.57
C THR A 11 1.30 -8.22 -7.43
N CYS A 12 2.21 -7.23 -7.55
CA CYS A 12 2.00 -6.08 -8.46
C CYS A 12 1.70 -6.55 -9.88
N GLY A 13 2.54 -7.42 -10.43
CA GLY A 13 2.34 -7.93 -11.78
C GLY A 13 1.00 -8.68 -11.94
N VAL A 14 0.62 -9.47 -10.94
CA VAL A 14 -0.66 -10.21 -10.98
C VAL A 14 -1.84 -9.25 -10.95
N ILE A 15 -1.87 -8.27 -10.04
CA ILE A 15 -3.00 -7.33 -9.94
C ILE A 15 -3.08 -6.39 -11.14
N ASP A 16 -1.94 -5.97 -11.70
CA ASP A 16 -1.91 -5.15 -12.92
C ASP A 16 -2.53 -5.91 -14.10
N VAL A 17 -2.14 -7.17 -14.31
CA VAL A 17 -2.73 -8.03 -15.36
C VAL A 17 -4.24 -8.26 -15.14
N MET A 18 -4.66 -8.43 -13.88
CA MET A 18 -6.08 -8.57 -13.56
C MET A 18 -6.87 -7.30 -13.91
N GLN A 19 -6.33 -6.12 -13.60
CA GLN A 19 -6.96 -4.85 -13.96
C GLN A 19 -7.00 -4.64 -15.47
N GLU A 20 -5.92 -4.91 -16.19
CA GLU A 20 -5.87 -4.86 -17.66
C GLU A 20 -6.89 -5.80 -18.32
N ALA A 21 -7.14 -6.96 -17.68
CA ALA A 21 -8.16 -7.91 -18.13
C ALA A 21 -9.60 -7.52 -17.71
N GLY A 22 -9.78 -6.39 -17.03
CA GLY A 22 -11.09 -5.93 -16.54
C GLY A 22 -11.68 -6.77 -15.42
N ILE A 23 -10.85 -7.54 -14.69
CA ILE A 23 -11.28 -8.33 -13.54
C ILE A 23 -11.54 -7.38 -12.37
N THR A 24 -12.71 -7.47 -11.77
CA THR A 24 -13.11 -6.69 -10.60
C THR A 24 -13.44 -7.60 -9.43
N PHE A 25 -13.35 -7.06 -8.21
CA PHE A 25 -13.70 -7.77 -6.98
C PHE A 25 -14.68 -6.94 -6.15
N ASP A 26 -15.59 -7.62 -5.45
CA ASP A 26 -16.51 -6.97 -4.50
C ASP A 26 -15.75 -6.48 -3.25
N GLY A 27 -14.66 -7.15 -2.90
CA GLY A 27 -13.84 -6.78 -1.76
C GLY A 27 -12.46 -7.42 -1.77
N ALA A 28 -11.55 -6.80 -1.03
CA ALA A 28 -10.21 -7.31 -0.82
C ALA A 28 -9.71 -7.02 0.60
N ILE A 29 -8.77 -7.84 1.04
CA ILE A 29 -8.08 -7.70 2.33
C ILE A 29 -6.58 -7.67 2.05
N GLY A 30 -5.88 -6.70 2.64
CA GLY A 30 -4.43 -6.55 2.51
C GLY A 30 -3.71 -6.55 3.84
N VAL A 31 -2.57 -7.23 3.91
CA VAL A 31 -1.68 -7.28 5.07
C VAL A 31 -0.30 -6.76 4.65
N SER A 32 0.29 -5.80 5.39
CA SER A 32 1.63 -5.27 5.09
C SER A 32 1.72 -4.78 3.64
N ALA A 33 2.71 -5.26 2.86
CA ALA A 33 2.82 -4.94 1.43
C ALA A 33 1.50 -5.17 0.66
N GLY A 34 0.73 -6.21 1.01
CA GLY A 34 -0.56 -6.49 0.41
C GLY A 34 -1.62 -5.41 0.67
N ALA A 35 -1.53 -4.69 1.79
CA ALA A 35 -2.39 -3.55 2.06
C ALA A 35 -2.06 -2.36 1.13
N VAL A 36 -0.79 -2.03 1.00
CA VAL A 36 -0.33 -0.97 0.08
C VAL A 36 -0.68 -1.29 -1.38
N LEU A 37 -0.51 -2.55 -1.80
CA LEU A 37 -0.83 -2.98 -3.16
C LEU A 37 -2.34 -2.96 -3.43
N GLY A 38 -3.15 -3.35 -2.44
CA GLY A 38 -4.61 -3.30 -2.53
C GLY A 38 -5.15 -1.89 -2.73
N CYS A 39 -4.52 -0.90 -2.11
CA CYS A 39 -4.87 0.51 -2.36
C CYS A 39 -4.64 0.90 -3.82
N ASN A 40 -3.53 0.48 -4.44
CA ASN A 40 -3.27 0.75 -5.85
C ASN A 40 -4.27 0.03 -6.77
N TYR A 41 -4.70 -1.18 -6.41
CA TYR A 41 -5.74 -1.87 -7.15
C TYR A 41 -7.09 -1.14 -7.05
N LYS A 42 -7.49 -0.74 -5.85
CA LYS A 42 -8.75 -0.01 -5.62
C LYS A 42 -8.75 1.37 -6.28
N SER A 43 -7.60 2.06 -6.35
CA SER A 43 -7.47 3.35 -7.05
C SER A 43 -7.27 3.21 -8.56
N GLU A 44 -7.33 1.98 -9.10
CA GLU A 44 -7.22 1.69 -10.54
C GLU A 44 -5.93 2.20 -11.19
N GLN A 45 -4.87 2.34 -10.40
CA GLN A 45 -3.59 2.87 -10.85
C GLN A 45 -2.64 1.75 -11.31
N ILE A 46 -2.92 1.17 -12.48
CA ILE A 46 -2.11 0.10 -13.09
C ILE A 46 -0.65 0.52 -13.18
N GLY A 47 0.25 -0.38 -12.77
CA GLY A 47 1.70 -0.18 -12.83
C GLY A 47 2.26 0.80 -11.80
N ARG A 48 1.43 1.52 -11.03
CA ARG A 48 1.90 2.51 -10.06
C ARG A 48 2.78 1.89 -8.99
N ALA A 49 2.34 0.79 -8.38
CA ALA A 49 3.09 0.11 -7.31
C ALA A 49 4.46 -0.40 -7.81
N TYR A 50 4.52 -0.95 -9.02
CA TYR A 50 5.76 -1.36 -9.65
C TYR A 50 6.67 -0.16 -9.92
N ARG A 51 6.13 0.92 -10.47
CA ARG A 51 6.88 2.12 -10.86
C ARG A 51 7.60 2.76 -9.69
N TYR A 52 6.89 3.13 -8.61
CA TYR A 52 7.55 3.76 -7.47
C TYR A 52 8.48 2.79 -6.73
N THR A 53 8.13 1.51 -6.61
CA THR A 53 9.01 0.53 -5.98
C THR A 53 10.32 0.41 -6.74
N ARG A 54 10.28 0.24 -8.07
CA ARG A 54 11.47 0.17 -8.91
C ARG A 54 12.32 1.44 -8.84
N GLN A 55 11.67 2.61 -8.81
CA GLN A 55 12.34 3.90 -8.77
C GLN A 55 13.06 4.13 -7.45
N TYR A 56 12.43 3.77 -6.33
CA TYR A 56 12.90 4.12 -5.00
C TYR A 56 13.52 2.96 -4.21
N CYS A 57 13.54 1.73 -4.70
CA CYS A 57 14.06 0.58 -3.96
C CYS A 57 15.54 0.70 -3.55
N LYS A 58 16.32 1.58 -4.19
CA LYS A 58 17.70 1.89 -3.82
C LYS A 58 17.85 3.12 -2.91
N ASP A 59 16.78 3.89 -2.72
CA ASP A 59 16.78 5.00 -1.76
C ASP A 59 16.72 4.43 -0.33
N TYR A 60 17.63 4.88 0.52
CA TYR A 60 17.68 4.38 1.90
C TYR A 60 16.40 4.65 2.70
N ARG A 61 15.60 5.65 2.30
CA ARG A 61 14.32 6.00 2.92
C ARG A 61 13.23 4.99 2.57
N TYR A 62 13.31 4.37 1.39
CA TYR A 62 12.30 3.40 0.94
C TYR A 62 12.36 2.05 1.67
N GLY A 63 13.51 1.71 2.27
CA GLY A 63 13.64 0.51 3.11
C GLY A 63 15.10 0.16 3.37
N SER A 64 15.58 0.41 4.60
CA SER A 64 16.95 0.10 4.97
C SER A 64 17.20 0.11 6.46
N MET A 65 18.30 -0.53 6.88
CA MET A 65 18.83 -0.40 8.25
C MET A 65 19.29 1.03 8.58
N LYS A 66 19.62 1.83 7.58
CA LYS A 66 19.96 3.25 7.78
C LYS A 66 18.71 4.04 8.15
N SER A 67 17.59 3.81 7.48
CA SER A 67 16.29 4.38 7.86
C SER A 67 15.93 3.96 9.28
N PHE A 68 16.01 2.67 9.59
CA PHE A 68 15.69 2.15 10.92
C PHE A 68 16.50 2.83 12.03
N ARG A 69 17.82 3.00 11.85
CA ARG A 69 18.68 3.68 12.84
C ARG A 69 18.35 5.17 12.99
N LYS A 70 17.87 5.81 11.94
CA LYS A 70 17.59 7.24 11.92
C LYS A 70 16.19 7.60 12.43
N THR A 71 15.20 6.79 12.12
CA THR A 71 13.77 7.08 12.33
C THR A 71 13.06 6.10 13.27
N GLY A 72 13.69 4.96 13.58
CA GLY A 72 13.05 3.84 14.27
C GLY A 72 12.22 2.93 13.34
N ASN A 73 12.08 3.29 12.07
CA ASN A 73 11.30 2.55 11.08
C ASN A 73 12.19 2.12 9.89
N ALA A 74 12.05 0.86 9.47
CA ALA A 74 12.79 0.34 8.31
C ALA A 74 12.41 1.10 7.02
N TYR A 75 11.13 1.44 6.89
CA TYR A 75 10.60 2.34 5.87
C TYR A 75 10.39 3.72 6.49
N ASP A 76 10.98 4.75 5.89
CA ASP A 76 10.80 6.14 6.35
C ASP A 76 9.35 6.55 6.07
N VAL A 77 8.63 6.88 7.15
CA VAL A 77 7.19 7.15 7.10
C VAL A 77 6.88 8.37 6.25
N ASP A 78 7.60 9.47 6.46
CA ASP A 78 7.36 10.71 5.73
C ASP A 78 7.61 10.51 4.24
N PHE A 79 8.67 9.78 3.89
CA PHE A 79 8.98 9.49 2.50
C PHE A 79 7.97 8.55 1.85
N CYS A 80 7.70 7.39 2.46
CA CYS A 80 6.91 6.34 1.82
C CYS A 80 5.40 6.62 1.82
N TYR A 81 4.88 7.27 2.87
CA TYR A 81 3.44 7.44 3.05
C TYR A 81 2.94 8.88 2.85
N HIS A 82 3.86 9.85 2.68
CA HIS A 82 3.51 11.24 2.38
C HIS A 82 4.21 11.74 1.11
N GLU A 83 5.54 11.75 1.05
CA GLU A 83 6.25 12.34 -0.09
C GLU A 83 5.96 11.59 -1.40
N ILE A 84 6.02 10.26 -1.40
CA ILE A 84 5.71 9.45 -2.61
C ILE A 84 4.25 9.65 -3.04
N PRO A 85 3.23 9.37 -2.21
CA PRO A 85 1.84 9.43 -2.67
C PRO A 85 1.29 10.83 -2.87
N GLU A 86 1.89 11.87 -2.30
CA GLU A 86 1.41 13.23 -2.44
C GLU A 86 2.13 14.04 -3.55
N LYS A 87 3.39 13.68 -3.88
CA LYS A 87 4.23 14.52 -4.74
C LYS A 87 4.97 13.77 -5.85
N LEU A 88 5.52 12.59 -5.55
CA LEU A 88 6.46 11.92 -6.45
C LEU A 88 5.76 10.93 -7.40
N ASP A 89 4.78 10.23 -6.91
CA ASP A 89 3.92 9.32 -7.68
C ASP A 89 2.52 9.35 -7.06
N VAL A 90 1.76 10.36 -7.45
CA VAL A 90 0.53 10.79 -6.78
C VAL A 90 -0.50 9.66 -6.71
N PHE A 91 -1.02 9.45 -5.50
CA PHE A 91 -2.11 8.51 -5.24
C PHE A 91 -3.45 9.14 -5.61
N ASP A 92 -4.23 8.45 -6.44
CA ASP A 92 -5.54 8.91 -6.87
C ASP A 92 -6.61 8.57 -5.82
N LYS A 93 -6.83 9.50 -4.91
CA LYS A 93 -7.82 9.39 -3.84
C LYS A 93 -9.25 9.40 -4.37
N GLU A 94 -9.49 10.15 -5.44
CA GLU A 94 -10.83 10.24 -6.03
C GLU A 94 -11.22 8.92 -6.68
N ALA A 95 -10.34 8.30 -7.45
CA ALA A 95 -10.55 6.97 -8.01
C ALA A 95 -10.71 5.92 -6.90
N PHE A 96 -9.87 5.98 -5.85
CA PHE A 96 -9.96 5.09 -4.69
C PHE A 96 -11.33 5.17 -4.01
N LYS A 97 -11.82 6.38 -3.76
CA LYS A 97 -13.11 6.64 -3.13
C LYS A 97 -14.29 6.24 -4.01
N ALA A 98 -14.19 6.50 -5.31
CA ALA A 98 -15.24 6.20 -6.27
C ALA A 98 -15.43 4.69 -6.52
N ASN A 99 -14.35 3.89 -6.39
CA ASN A 99 -14.40 2.45 -6.61
C ASN A 99 -15.22 1.75 -5.50
N PRO A 100 -16.30 1.00 -5.85
CA PRO A 100 -17.18 0.37 -4.88
C PRO A 100 -16.56 -0.81 -4.12
N MET A 101 -15.40 -1.29 -4.52
CA MET A 101 -14.71 -2.41 -3.88
C MET A 101 -14.50 -2.13 -2.39
N ILE A 102 -14.94 -3.03 -1.52
CA ILE A 102 -14.68 -2.94 -0.08
C ILE A 102 -13.24 -3.36 0.18
N PHE A 103 -12.47 -2.50 0.85
CA PHE A 103 -11.06 -2.80 1.14
C PHE A 103 -10.75 -2.71 2.64
N TYR A 104 -10.09 -3.76 3.15
CA TYR A 104 -9.62 -3.81 4.53
C TYR A 104 -8.10 -3.88 4.60
N ALA A 105 -7.48 -2.98 5.38
CA ALA A 105 -6.12 -3.12 5.87
C ALA A 105 -6.12 -3.89 7.19
N VAL A 106 -5.16 -4.80 7.36
CA VAL A 106 -5.06 -5.64 8.56
C VAL A 106 -3.79 -5.32 9.31
N ALA A 107 -3.95 -5.00 10.59
CA ALA A 107 -2.87 -4.82 11.55
C ALA A 107 -2.97 -5.83 12.70
N THR A 108 -1.95 -5.90 13.54
CA THR A 108 -1.96 -6.71 14.77
C THR A 108 -2.02 -5.78 15.98
N ASP A 109 -3.03 -5.94 16.82
CA ASP A 109 -3.06 -5.30 18.13
C ASP A 109 -1.92 -5.83 18.99
N VAL A 110 -0.97 -4.97 19.33
CA VAL A 110 0.24 -5.35 20.08
C VAL A 110 -0.02 -5.76 21.52
N VAL A 111 -1.17 -5.39 22.08
CA VAL A 111 -1.56 -5.74 23.47
C VAL A 111 -2.20 -7.12 23.50
N THR A 112 -3.09 -7.41 22.58
CA THR A 112 -3.89 -8.64 22.58
C THR A 112 -3.35 -9.71 21.63
N GLY A 113 -2.48 -9.35 20.69
CA GLY A 113 -1.98 -10.22 19.61
C GLY A 113 -3.05 -10.58 18.57
N LYS A 114 -4.22 -9.94 18.60
CA LYS A 114 -5.32 -10.23 17.69
C LYS A 114 -5.24 -9.37 16.42
N ALA A 115 -5.75 -9.92 15.33
CA ALA A 115 -5.91 -9.17 14.08
C ALA A 115 -6.98 -8.08 14.25
N VAL A 116 -6.67 -6.88 13.77
CA VAL A 116 -7.59 -5.74 13.67
C VAL A 116 -7.77 -5.40 12.20
N TYR A 117 -9.02 -5.16 11.80
CA TYR A 117 -9.39 -4.88 10.42
C TYR A 117 -9.89 -3.45 10.31
N HIS A 118 -9.16 -2.61 9.59
CA HIS A 118 -9.60 -1.25 9.29
C HIS A 118 -10.19 -1.21 7.87
N LYS A 119 -11.43 -0.73 7.76
CA LYS A 119 -12.07 -0.52 6.47
C LYS A 119 -11.59 0.80 5.87
N CYS A 120 -10.77 0.72 4.84
CA CYS A 120 -10.32 1.90 4.12
C CYS A 120 -11.45 2.45 3.23
N SER A 121 -11.75 3.73 3.37
CA SER A 121 -12.95 4.35 2.77
C SER A 121 -12.64 5.40 1.71
N ASP A 122 -11.71 6.30 1.96
CA ASP A 122 -11.47 7.49 1.12
C ASP A 122 -10.00 7.73 0.75
N GLY A 123 -9.08 6.92 1.29
CA GLY A 123 -7.64 7.09 1.04
C GLY A 123 -7.04 8.34 1.68
N GLU A 124 -7.76 8.96 2.61
CA GLU A 124 -7.30 10.12 3.34
C GLU A 124 -6.37 9.73 4.50
N ARG A 125 -6.03 10.70 5.34
CA ARG A 125 -4.99 10.56 6.37
C ARG A 125 -5.23 9.38 7.32
N GLU A 126 -6.47 9.10 7.71
CA GLU A 126 -6.78 8.00 8.62
C GLU A 126 -6.47 6.64 7.96
N ASP A 127 -6.91 6.45 6.72
CA ASP A 127 -6.60 5.23 5.96
C ASP A 127 -5.08 5.05 5.77
N ILE A 128 -4.35 6.14 5.46
CA ILE A 128 -2.89 6.10 5.30
C ILE A 128 -2.18 5.70 6.60
N GLU A 129 -2.63 6.19 7.76
CA GLU A 129 -2.05 5.82 9.06
C GLU A 129 -2.26 4.32 9.37
N TRP A 130 -3.35 3.71 8.89
CA TRP A 130 -3.58 2.26 9.00
C TRP A 130 -2.73 1.43 8.03
N LEU A 131 -2.26 2.01 6.94
CA LEU A 131 -1.37 1.35 5.98
C LEU A 131 0.11 1.40 6.42
N ARG A 132 0.44 2.29 7.32
CA ARG A 132 1.77 2.50 7.92
C ARG A 132 2.12 1.40 8.94
#